data_39e468fbc434c985aa302d3c507e509d
#
_entry.id   39e468fbc434c985aa302d3c507e509d
#
_cell.length_a   1.000
_cell.length_b   1.000
_cell.length_c   1.000
_cell.angle_alpha   90.00
_cell.angle_beta   90.00
_cell.angle_gamma   90.00
#
_symmetry.space_group_name_H-M   'P 1'
#
loop_
_entity.id
_entity.type
_entity.pdbx_description
1 polymer ?
#
loop_
_entity_poly.entity_id
_entity_poly.type
_entity_poly.pdbx_seq_one_letter_code
_entity_poly.pdbx_strand_id
1 'polypeptide(L)'
;MADSERSGGMPVWPLLATVAVQTLATMALYSMPTLAPEVARDLNVNGALVGSFVATAYGVGIVSALLSPGLIRRYGGVRATQAVLLAASGMLAMAASSTTVAAIALSAVVLGSGYGAAAPASTHLLVPHTPRSVFNLVMSLRQIGVPLGGVFAALILPPLVPVFGWRGSLSLELIPVFLLIACMELPRRAWDADKDPRVRPWGRTLLQPFVLLRDPRILRLSASCFIYSGLQLCFVAFMTVHLTTVVGFDLVRAGQMLAIYQIAGSVSRPIWGWIADRYLTPSHTLAVHGAGMAAAAVMTGQFGPGSSAVGVIAVALFAGCTAGGYTGVAYAEYASLGGNRRTEATGLGTALMFLGGLLIPPLFGASVLWMGEYARAYEAMAVLAFVSAVSMGWRRARF
;
A
#
# COMPACT_ATOMS: atom_id res chain seq x y z
N MET A 1 -25.73 -27.16 -13.56
CA MET A 1 -25.21 -27.46 -14.90
C MET A 1 -25.04 -26.15 -15.64
N ALA A 2 -23.79 -25.72 -15.77
CA ALA A 2 -23.24 -24.88 -16.83
C ALA A 2 -21.85 -24.43 -16.34
N ASP A 3 -20.89 -25.37 -16.28
CA ASP A 3 -19.47 -25.08 -16.34
C ASP A 3 -19.15 -24.71 -17.78
N SER A 4 -19.37 -23.45 -18.14
CA SER A 4 -18.76 -22.89 -19.32
C SER A 4 -17.28 -22.66 -18.99
N GLU A 5 -16.42 -23.40 -19.62
CA GLU A 5 -14.98 -23.25 -19.70
C GLU A 5 -14.61 -21.77 -19.77
N ARG A 6 -14.23 -21.19 -18.62
CA ARG A 6 -13.67 -19.86 -18.56
C ARG A 6 -12.29 -19.97 -19.20
N SER A 7 -12.12 -19.37 -20.36
CA SER A 7 -10.87 -19.23 -21.07
C SER A 7 -9.75 -18.92 -20.08
N GLY A 8 -8.74 -19.81 -19.98
CA GLY A 8 -7.67 -19.77 -18.99
C GLY A 8 -6.68 -18.60 -19.15
N GLY A 9 -7.13 -17.45 -19.61
CA GLY A 9 -6.35 -16.24 -19.83
C GLY A 9 -6.34 -15.30 -18.63
N MET A 10 -5.30 -14.48 -18.55
CA MET A 10 -5.16 -13.40 -17.56
C MET A 10 -6.32 -12.38 -17.72
N PRO A 11 -6.94 -11.89 -16.64
CA PRO A 11 -8.03 -10.91 -16.69
C PRO A 11 -7.50 -9.50 -17.00
N VAL A 12 -7.07 -9.27 -18.24
CA VAL A 12 -6.33 -8.06 -18.65
C VAL A 12 -7.10 -6.78 -18.35
N TRP A 13 -8.37 -6.69 -18.74
CA TRP A 13 -9.17 -5.47 -18.56
C TRP A 13 -9.46 -5.12 -17.09
N PRO A 14 -9.95 -6.06 -16.25
CA PRO A 14 -10.10 -5.80 -14.82
C PRO A 14 -8.79 -5.48 -14.13
N LEU A 15 -7.68 -6.12 -14.55
CA LEU A 15 -6.34 -5.85 -14.00
C LEU A 15 -5.88 -4.44 -14.35
N LEU A 16 -5.91 -4.05 -15.62
CA LEU A 16 -5.50 -2.70 -16.04
C LEU A 16 -6.35 -1.62 -15.38
N ALA A 17 -7.67 -1.80 -15.29
CA ALA A 17 -8.56 -0.88 -14.62
C ALA A 17 -8.21 -0.71 -13.13
N THR A 18 -8.00 -1.83 -12.42
CA THR A 18 -7.66 -1.78 -10.98
C THR A 18 -6.26 -1.24 -10.71
N VAL A 19 -5.29 -1.49 -11.60
CA VAL A 19 -3.95 -0.86 -11.56
C VAL A 19 -4.07 0.63 -11.77
N ALA A 20 -4.82 1.10 -12.77
CA ALA A 20 -5.02 2.51 -13.05
C ALA A 20 -5.69 3.25 -11.87
N VAL A 21 -6.75 2.66 -11.28
CA VAL A 21 -7.41 3.20 -10.07
C VAL A 21 -6.41 3.34 -8.93
N GLN A 22 -5.62 2.28 -8.66
CA GLN A 22 -4.63 2.32 -7.59
C GLN A 22 -3.54 3.36 -7.87
N THR A 23 -3.08 3.46 -9.13
CA THR A 23 -2.05 4.42 -9.55
C THR A 23 -2.52 5.85 -9.30
N LEU A 24 -3.69 6.24 -9.78
CA LEU A 24 -4.20 7.60 -9.61
C LEU A 24 -4.56 7.92 -8.15
N ALA A 25 -5.15 6.97 -7.41
CA ALA A 25 -5.41 7.16 -5.99
C ALA A 25 -4.12 7.34 -5.17
N THR A 26 -3.06 6.62 -5.52
CA THR A 26 -1.76 6.73 -4.85
C THR A 26 -0.98 7.96 -5.33
N MET A 27 -1.12 8.35 -6.61
CA MET A 27 -0.58 9.61 -7.11
C MET A 27 -1.14 10.78 -6.29
N ALA A 28 -2.46 10.85 -6.11
CA ALA A 28 -3.12 11.85 -5.27
C ALA A 28 -2.60 11.84 -3.82
N LEU A 29 -2.35 10.65 -3.23
CA LEU A 29 -1.79 10.53 -1.88
C LEU A 29 -0.38 11.13 -1.78
N TYR A 30 0.45 10.93 -2.79
CA TYR A 30 1.84 11.41 -2.80
C TYR A 30 2.00 12.82 -3.39
N SER A 31 0.97 13.41 -4.00
CA SER A 31 1.02 14.75 -4.58
C SER A 31 1.37 15.81 -3.54
N MET A 32 0.74 15.77 -2.36
CA MET A 32 1.04 16.72 -1.28
C MET A 32 2.46 16.58 -0.71
N PRO A 33 2.96 15.37 -0.37
CA PRO A 33 4.36 15.20 0.02
C PRO A 33 5.35 15.64 -1.06
N THR A 34 5.07 15.38 -2.32
CA THR A 34 5.93 15.77 -3.46
C THR A 34 6.02 17.29 -3.59
N LEU A 35 4.91 18.00 -3.38
CA LEU A 35 4.82 19.46 -3.49
C LEU A 35 5.03 20.17 -2.14
N ALA A 36 5.37 19.43 -1.08
CA ALA A 36 5.50 19.94 0.28
C ALA A 36 6.35 21.21 0.42
N PRO A 37 7.52 21.36 -0.23
CA PRO A 37 8.31 22.58 -0.13
C PRO A 37 7.59 23.81 -0.67
N GLU A 38 6.86 23.70 -1.79
CA GLU A 38 6.12 24.79 -2.40
C GLU A 38 4.89 25.18 -1.57
N VAL A 39 4.16 24.18 -1.08
CA VAL A 39 3.02 24.37 -0.18
C VAL A 39 3.45 25.03 1.12
N ALA A 40 4.54 24.59 1.72
CA ALA A 40 5.08 25.14 2.96
C ALA A 40 5.51 26.60 2.79
N ARG A 41 6.14 26.93 1.65
CA ARG A 41 6.55 28.30 1.32
C ARG A 41 5.34 29.22 1.13
N ASP A 42 4.34 28.77 0.36
CA ASP A 42 3.16 29.59 0.03
C ASP A 42 2.26 29.84 1.25
N LEU A 43 2.10 28.85 2.12
CA LEU A 43 1.29 28.97 3.33
C LEU A 43 2.09 29.50 4.55
N ASN A 44 3.39 29.76 4.40
CA ASN A 44 4.30 30.21 5.46
C ASN A 44 4.27 29.29 6.70
N VAL A 45 4.39 27.98 6.48
CA VAL A 45 4.33 26.95 7.53
C VAL A 45 5.53 26.02 7.47
N ASN A 46 5.76 25.26 8.56
CA ASN A 46 6.79 24.24 8.56
C ASN A 46 6.39 23.06 7.66
N GLY A 47 7.29 22.67 6.74
CA GLY A 47 7.07 21.54 5.84
C GLY A 47 6.79 20.21 6.53
N ALA A 48 7.18 20.03 7.81
CA ALA A 48 6.86 18.86 8.61
C ALA A 48 5.34 18.66 8.80
N LEU A 49 4.54 19.73 8.76
CA LEU A 49 3.07 19.65 8.81
C LEU A 49 2.48 18.92 7.61
N VAL A 50 3.14 19.00 6.44
CA VAL A 50 2.71 18.25 5.25
C VAL A 50 2.97 16.76 5.41
N GLY A 51 3.96 16.36 6.23
CA GLY A 51 4.22 14.95 6.56
C GLY A 51 3.06 14.28 7.31
N SER A 52 2.26 15.04 8.07
CA SER A 52 1.07 14.53 8.73
C SER A 52 -0.07 14.15 7.77
N PHE A 53 -0.02 14.64 6.53
CA PHE A 53 -1.04 14.39 5.51
C PHE A 53 -1.21 12.89 5.23
N VAL A 54 -0.11 12.18 4.95
CA VAL A 54 -0.15 10.73 4.67
C VAL A 54 -0.62 9.94 5.87
N ALA A 55 -0.16 10.31 7.08
CA ALA A 55 -0.59 9.67 8.32
C ALA A 55 -2.10 9.85 8.55
N THR A 56 -2.63 11.05 8.30
CA THR A 56 -4.06 11.34 8.39
C THR A 56 -4.86 10.53 7.38
N ALA A 57 -4.41 10.50 6.11
CA ALA A 57 -5.07 9.72 5.07
C ALA A 57 -5.09 8.22 5.39
N TYR A 58 -4.00 7.65 5.93
CA TYR A 58 -3.96 6.26 6.37
C TYR A 58 -4.83 6.01 7.60
N GLY A 59 -4.82 6.92 8.59
CA GLY A 59 -5.65 6.81 9.78
C GLY A 59 -7.14 6.72 9.43
N VAL A 60 -7.64 7.62 8.59
CA VAL A 60 -9.01 7.58 8.07
C VAL A 60 -9.21 6.38 7.14
N GLY A 61 -8.18 6.02 6.37
CA GLY A 61 -8.15 4.85 5.50
C GLY A 61 -8.41 3.53 6.22
N ILE A 62 -8.01 3.40 7.49
CA ILE A 62 -8.34 2.24 8.33
C ILE A 62 -9.86 2.08 8.44
N VAL A 63 -10.55 3.16 8.75
CA VAL A 63 -12.02 3.13 8.89
C VAL A 63 -12.69 2.82 7.56
N SER A 64 -12.26 3.47 6.47
CA SER A 64 -12.83 3.22 5.15
C SER A 64 -12.57 1.80 4.64
N ALA A 65 -11.42 1.21 4.94
CA ALA A 65 -11.12 -0.19 4.62
C ALA A 65 -12.08 -1.16 5.32
N LEU A 66 -12.38 -0.92 6.60
CA LEU A 66 -13.30 -1.75 7.38
C LEU A 66 -14.76 -1.60 6.97
N LEU A 67 -15.17 -0.40 6.53
CA LEU A 67 -16.53 -0.12 6.05
C LEU A 67 -16.79 -0.55 4.60
N SER A 68 -15.74 -0.57 3.79
CA SER A 68 -15.84 -0.82 2.34
C SER A 68 -16.54 -2.13 1.95
N PRO A 69 -16.41 -3.26 2.67
CA PRO A 69 -17.07 -4.51 2.29
C PRO A 69 -18.61 -4.40 2.18
N GLY A 70 -19.23 -3.66 3.10
CA GLY A 70 -20.67 -3.40 3.06
C GLY A 70 -21.08 -2.53 1.88
N LEU A 71 -20.29 -1.50 1.59
CA LEU A 71 -20.51 -0.62 0.45
C LEU A 71 -20.31 -1.35 -0.88
N ILE A 72 -19.24 -2.15 -1.00
CA ILE A 72 -18.93 -2.94 -2.20
C ILE A 72 -20.05 -3.95 -2.48
N ARG A 73 -20.53 -4.68 -1.47
CA ARG A 73 -21.62 -5.63 -1.65
C ARG A 73 -22.94 -4.98 -2.07
N ARG A 74 -23.23 -3.77 -1.56
CA ARG A 74 -24.46 -3.05 -1.88
C ARG A 74 -24.41 -2.38 -3.25
N TYR A 75 -23.32 -1.69 -3.57
CA TYR A 75 -23.25 -0.81 -4.74
C TYR A 75 -22.44 -1.41 -5.89
N GLY A 76 -21.62 -2.44 -5.62
CA GLY A 76 -20.72 -3.08 -6.58
C GLY A 76 -19.28 -2.61 -6.46
N GLY A 77 -18.37 -3.39 -7.03
CA GLY A 77 -16.92 -3.11 -7.01
C GLY A 77 -16.54 -1.90 -7.86
N VAL A 78 -17.18 -1.71 -9.02
CA VAL A 78 -16.94 -0.55 -9.89
C VAL A 78 -17.38 0.75 -9.22
N ARG A 79 -18.55 0.78 -8.59
CA ARG A 79 -19.00 1.97 -7.84
C ARG A 79 -18.07 2.26 -6.66
N ALA A 80 -17.55 1.24 -6.00
CA ALA A 80 -16.58 1.43 -4.92
C ALA A 80 -15.25 2.01 -5.44
N THR A 81 -14.75 1.56 -6.59
CA THR A 81 -13.54 2.14 -7.20
C THR A 81 -13.76 3.56 -7.71
N GLN A 82 -14.94 3.87 -8.25
CA GLN A 82 -15.32 5.25 -8.60
C GLN A 82 -15.38 6.15 -7.35
N ALA A 83 -15.88 5.65 -6.21
CA ALA A 83 -15.88 6.38 -4.94
C ALA A 83 -14.46 6.66 -4.43
N VAL A 84 -13.51 5.73 -4.60
CA VAL A 84 -12.08 5.95 -4.32
C VAL A 84 -11.54 7.11 -5.16
N LEU A 85 -11.81 7.12 -6.46
CA LEU A 85 -11.38 8.18 -7.37
C LEU A 85 -12.06 9.53 -7.09
N LEU A 86 -13.34 9.51 -6.70
CA LEU A 86 -14.05 10.72 -6.27
C LEU A 86 -13.47 11.30 -4.99
N ALA A 87 -13.08 10.47 -4.02
CA ALA A 87 -12.38 10.93 -2.82
C ALA A 87 -11.01 11.54 -3.17
N ALA A 88 -10.27 10.94 -4.12
CA ALA A 88 -9.03 11.51 -4.63
C ALA A 88 -9.28 12.86 -5.34
N SER A 89 -10.31 12.95 -6.19
CA SER A 89 -10.71 14.22 -6.83
C SER A 89 -11.11 15.29 -5.81
N GLY A 90 -11.88 14.91 -4.79
CA GLY A 90 -12.27 15.82 -3.72
C GLY A 90 -11.07 16.35 -2.94
N MET A 91 -10.10 15.48 -2.65
CA MET A 91 -8.83 15.89 -2.03
C MET A 91 -8.08 16.88 -2.93
N LEU A 92 -7.87 16.53 -4.21
CA LEU A 92 -7.13 17.38 -5.16
C LEU A 92 -7.79 18.76 -5.30
N ALA A 93 -9.11 18.80 -5.50
CA ALA A 93 -9.87 20.05 -5.63
C ALA A 93 -9.80 20.90 -4.35
N MET A 94 -9.97 20.26 -3.17
CA MET A 94 -9.90 20.95 -1.89
C MET A 94 -8.49 21.47 -1.59
N ALA A 95 -7.46 20.67 -1.84
CA ALA A 95 -6.07 21.08 -1.66
C ALA A 95 -5.70 22.22 -2.63
N ALA A 96 -6.07 22.11 -3.92
CA ALA A 96 -5.80 23.13 -4.91
C ALA A 96 -6.48 24.47 -4.60
N SER A 97 -7.65 24.46 -3.98
CA SER A 97 -8.38 25.68 -3.57
C SER A 97 -8.01 26.17 -2.17
N SER A 98 -7.15 25.44 -1.45
CA SER A 98 -6.86 25.75 -0.03
C SER A 98 -5.97 26.98 0.13
N THR A 99 -6.24 27.75 1.17
CA THR A 99 -5.43 28.87 1.67
C THR A 99 -4.94 28.65 3.10
N THR A 100 -5.31 27.51 3.71
CA THR A 100 -5.00 27.20 5.10
C THR A 100 -4.54 25.75 5.27
N VAL A 101 -3.70 25.51 6.28
CA VAL A 101 -3.25 24.15 6.65
C VAL A 101 -4.42 23.26 7.08
N ALA A 102 -5.44 23.85 7.72
CA ALA A 102 -6.64 23.12 8.13
C ALA A 102 -7.40 22.54 6.93
N ALA A 103 -7.51 23.30 5.83
CA ALA A 103 -8.13 22.81 4.60
C ALA A 103 -7.31 21.67 3.95
N ILE A 104 -5.98 21.74 3.99
CA ILE A 104 -5.11 20.66 3.55
C ILE A 104 -5.29 19.42 4.43
N ALA A 105 -5.31 19.57 5.75
CA ALA A 105 -5.56 18.44 6.66
C ALA A 105 -6.94 17.80 6.42
N LEU A 106 -7.97 18.62 6.17
CA LEU A 106 -9.31 18.13 5.83
C LEU A 106 -9.31 17.40 4.47
N SER A 107 -8.52 17.86 3.50
CA SER A 107 -8.38 17.16 2.22
C SER A 107 -7.77 15.76 2.38
N ALA A 108 -6.85 15.56 3.34
CA ALA A 108 -6.33 14.24 3.68
C ALA A 108 -7.42 13.31 4.25
N VAL A 109 -8.34 13.85 5.06
CA VAL A 109 -9.51 13.11 5.56
C VAL A 109 -10.42 12.68 4.39
N VAL A 110 -10.66 13.57 3.43
CA VAL A 110 -11.45 13.26 2.22
C VAL A 110 -10.80 12.13 1.43
N LEU A 111 -9.49 12.20 1.17
CA LEU A 111 -8.77 11.13 0.49
C LEU A 111 -8.88 9.79 1.25
N GLY A 112 -8.59 9.81 2.55
CA GLY A 112 -8.62 8.63 3.41
C GLY A 112 -9.98 7.95 3.44
N SER A 113 -11.07 8.73 3.33
CA SER A 113 -12.44 8.20 3.31
C SER A 113 -12.71 7.23 2.15
N GLY A 114 -11.97 7.34 1.05
CA GLY A 114 -12.05 6.43 -0.10
C GLY A 114 -10.85 5.48 -0.21
N TYR A 115 -9.63 5.96 0.09
CA TYR A 115 -8.38 5.26 -0.21
C TYR A 115 -8.29 3.84 0.37
N GLY A 116 -8.78 3.63 1.60
CA GLY A 116 -8.81 2.31 2.24
C GLY A 116 -9.68 1.28 1.52
N ALA A 117 -10.66 1.71 0.72
CA ALA A 117 -11.51 0.83 -0.06
C ALA A 117 -10.85 0.30 -1.35
N ALA A 118 -9.74 0.89 -1.80
CA ALA A 118 -9.11 0.55 -3.08
C ALA A 118 -8.72 -0.93 -3.20
N ALA A 119 -8.11 -1.50 -2.16
CA ALA A 119 -7.70 -2.91 -2.17
C ALA A 119 -8.89 -3.89 -2.08
N PRO A 120 -9.86 -3.74 -1.15
CA PRO A 120 -11.04 -4.59 -1.12
C PRO A 120 -11.87 -4.53 -2.41
N ALA A 121 -12.06 -3.33 -2.99
CA ALA A 121 -12.81 -3.16 -4.24
C ALA A 121 -12.11 -3.84 -5.42
N SER A 122 -10.80 -3.66 -5.55
CA SER A 122 -10.01 -4.33 -6.59
C SER A 122 -10.04 -5.84 -6.43
N THR A 123 -9.93 -6.36 -5.20
CA THR A 123 -10.04 -7.81 -4.93
C THR A 123 -11.42 -8.34 -5.35
N HIS A 124 -12.48 -7.60 -5.02
CA HIS A 124 -13.83 -7.97 -5.40
C HIS A 124 -13.99 -8.08 -6.92
N LEU A 125 -13.41 -7.15 -7.68
CA LEU A 125 -13.44 -7.15 -9.14
C LEU A 125 -12.57 -8.24 -9.77
N LEU A 126 -11.35 -8.49 -9.23
CA LEU A 126 -10.38 -9.38 -9.85
C LEU A 126 -10.65 -10.86 -9.57
N VAL A 127 -11.03 -11.21 -8.34
CA VAL A 127 -11.14 -12.62 -7.92
C VAL A 127 -12.08 -13.44 -8.80
N PRO A 128 -13.30 -12.96 -9.20
CA PRO A 128 -14.20 -13.73 -10.05
C PRO A 128 -13.66 -14.01 -11.45
N HIS A 129 -12.71 -13.20 -11.93
CA HIS A 129 -12.18 -13.25 -13.29
C HIS A 129 -10.79 -13.87 -13.37
N THR A 130 -10.17 -14.23 -12.21
CA THR A 130 -8.79 -14.69 -12.18
C THR A 130 -8.71 -16.21 -12.00
N PRO A 131 -8.06 -16.93 -12.93
CA PRO A 131 -7.77 -18.35 -12.77
C PRO A 131 -6.87 -18.61 -11.55
N ARG A 132 -7.06 -19.77 -10.88
CA ARG A 132 -6.27 -20.15 -9.70
C ARG A 132 -4.77 -20.24 -9.99
N SER A 133 -4.41 -20.64 -11.21
CA SER A 133 -3.00 -20.84 -11.65
C SER A 133 -2.17 -19.56 -11.69
N VAL A 134 -2.81 -18.36 -11.76
CA VAL A 134 -2.14 -17.05 -11.85
C VAL A 134 -2.67 -16.07 -10.82
N PHE A 135 -3.30 -16.58 -9.76
CA PHE A 135 -4.02 -15.76 -8.79
C PHE A 135 -3.10 -14.80 -8.03
N ASN A 136 -1.99 -15.33 -7.48
CA ASN A 136 -1.02 -14.51 -6.75
C ASN A 136 -0.29 -13.53 -7.68
N LEU A 137 0.02 -13.95 -8.91
CA LEU A 137 0.62 -13.09 -9.92
C LEU A 137 -0.29 -11.90 -10.24
N VAL A 138 -1.58 -12.12 -10.51
CA VAL A 138 -2.54 -11.04 -10.82
C VAL A 138 -2.70 -10.08 -9.65
N MET A 139 -2.81 -10.60 -8.42
CA MET A 139 -2.90 -9.77 -7.23
C MET A 139 -1.61 -8.97 -6.98
N SER A 140 -0.46 -9.52 -7.31
CA SER A 140 0.85 -8.86 -7.23
C SER A 140 1.03 -7.80 -8.30
N LEU A 141 0.64 -8.09 -9.55
CA LEU A 141 0.63 -7.11 -10.65
C LEU A 141 -0.26 -5.90 -10.32
N ARG A 142 -1.45 -6.14 -9.77
CA ARG A 142 -2.33 -5.06 -9.32
C ARG A 142 -1.65 -4.12 -8.33
N GLN A 143 -0.79 -4.64 -7.45
CA GLN A 143 -0.10 -3.85 -6.43
C GLN A 143 1.03 -2.97 -7.00
N ILE A 144 1.43 -3.12 -8.26
CA ILE A 144 2.37 -2.21 -8.94
C ILE A 144 1.77 -0.79 -9.06
N GLY A 145 0.45 -0.66 -9.06
CA GLY A 145 -0.21 0.66 -9.07
C GLY A 145 0.23 1.58 -7.92
N VAL A 146 0.60 1.02 -6.75
CA VAL A 146 1.08 1.83 -5.61
C VAL A 146 2.39 2.58 -5.93
N PRO A 147 3.50 1.91 -6.27
CA PRO A 147 4.72 2.62 -6.63
C PRO A 147 4.60 3.44 -7.91
N LEU A 148 3.81 3.02 -8.90
CA LEU A 148 3.55 3.82 -10.10
C LEU A 148 2.92 5.18 -9.78
N GLY A 149 1.96 5.23 -8.84
CA GLY A 149 1.37 6.49 -8.39
C GLY A 149 2.42 7.42 -7.78
N GLY A 150 3.31 6.89 -6.93
CA GLY A 150 4.41 7.67 -6.37
C GLY A 150 5.39 8.18 -7.42
N VAL A 151 5.75 7.35 -8.39
CA VAL A 151 6.63 7.73 -9.52
C VAL A 151 5.97 8.84 -10.36
N PHE A 152 4.69 8.70 -10.69
CA PHE A 152 3.98 9.71 -11.47
C PHE A 152 3.86 11.03 -10.70
N ALA A 153 3.56 11.01 -9.40
CA ALA A 153 3.58 12.22 -8.59
C ALA A 153 4.94 12.91 -8.64
N ALA A 154 6.03 12.15 -8.43
CA ALA A 154 7.39 12.68 -8.39
C ALA A 154 7.90 13.19 -9.74
N LEU A 155 7.51 12.58 -10.85
CA LEU A 155 8.01 12.96 -12.19
C LEU A 155 7.14 13.98 -12.89
N ILE A 156 5.82 13.97 -12.67
CA ILE A 156 4.88 14.83 -13.41
C ILE A 156 4.65 16.16 -12.69
N LEU A 157 4.47 16.16 -11.37
CA LEU A 157 4.04 17.37 -10.67
C LEU A 157 5.12 18.45 -10.58
N PRO A 158 6.39 18.17 -10.19
CA PRO A 158 7.38 19.21 -10.03
C PRO A 158 7.66 20.03 -11.30
N PRO A 159 7.74 19.44 -12.52
CA PRO A 159 7.91 20.21 -13.75
C PRO A 159 6.72 21.14 -14.09
N LEU A 160 5.53 20.86 -13.57
CA LEU A 160 4.35 21.70 -13.81
C LEU A 160 4.31 22.94 -12.90
N VAL A 161 4.99 22.88 -11.73
CA VAL A 161 4.97 23.98 -10.74
C VAL A 161 5.45 25.33 -11.32
N PRO A 162 6.56 25.42 -12.07
CA PRO A 162 7.01 26.70 -12.62
C PRO A 162 6.00 27.37 -13.57
N VAL A 163 5.12 26.58 -14.20
CA VAL A 163 4.15 27.07 -15.21
C VAL A 163 2.78 27.34 -14.58
N PHE A 164 2.29 26.42 -13.74
CA PHE A 164 0.90 26.45 -13.23
C PHE A 164 0.84 26.67 -11.70
N GLY A 165 1.96 26.79 -11.03
CA GLY A 165 2.03 26.75 -9.57
C GLY A 165 1.63 25.37 -9.00
N TRP A 166 1.79 25.18 -7.70
CA TRP A 166 1.44 23.92 -7.07
C TRP A 166 -0.06 23.63 -7.10
N ARG A 167 -0.91 24.66 -7.00
CA ARG A 167 -2.38 24.53 -7.08
C ARG A 167 -2.83 24.10 -8.48
N GLY A 168 -2.26 24.73 -9.52
CA GLY A 168 -2.54 24.36 -10.91
C GLY A 168 -2.08 22.94 -11.22
N SER A 169 -0.92 22.53 -10.71
CA SER A 169 -0.41 21.16 -10.87
C SER A 169 -1.35 20.11 -10.28
N LEU A 170 -1.90 20.35 -9.08
CA LEU A 170 -2.93 19.47 -8.49
C LEU A 170 -4.24 19.48 -9.30
N SER A 171 -4.64 20.65 -9.84
CA SER A 171 -5.86 20.76 -10.65
C SER A 171 -5.75 19.98 -11.97
N LEU A 172 -4.57 19.94 -12.57
CA LEU A 172 -4.33 19.14 -13.79
C LEU A 172 -4.42 17.64 -13.54
N GLU A 173 -4.10 17.17 -12.34
CA GLU A 173 -4.23 15.76 -11.95
C GLU A 173 -5.71 15.30 -11.93
N LEU A 174 -6.68 16.22 -11.79
CA LEU A 174 -8.10 15.90 -11.88
C LEU A 174 -8.50 15.33 -13.24
N ILE A 175 -7.81 15.74 -14.33
CA ILE A 175 -8.16 15.32 -15.70
C ILE A 175 -8.09 13.80 -15.85
N PRO A 176 -6.96 13.13 -15.62
CA PRO A 176 -6.90 11.67 -15.74
C PRO A 176 -7.79 10.95 -14.71
N VAL A 177 -8.03 11.52 -13.53
CA VAL A 177 -8.91 10.93 -12.52
C VAL A 177 -10.36 10.92 -13.01
N PHE A 178 -10.89 12.05 -13.52
CA PHE A 178 -12.26 12.11 -14.07
C PHE A 178 -12.41 11.27 -15.34
N LEU A 179 -11.38 11.24 -16.19
CA LEU A 179 -11.39 10.37 -17.38
C LEU A 179 -11.52 8.90 -16.98
N LEU A 180 -10.75 8.46 -15.96
CA LEU A 180 -10.85 7.08 -15.49
C LEU A 180 -12.20 6.79 -14.83
N ILE A 181 -12.78 7.73 -14.07
CA ILE A 181 -14.14 7.58 -13.52
C ILE A 181 -15.16 7.33 -14.65
N ALA A 182 -15.07 8.11 -15.74
CA ALA A 182 -15.94 7.95 -16.89
C ALA A 182 -15.71 6.60 -17.61
N CYS A 183 -14.45 6.21 -17.83
CA CYS A 183 -14.11 4.92 -18.44
C CYS A 183 -14.61 3.73 -17.62
N MET A 184 -14.58 3.83 -16.29
CA MET A 184 -15.09 2.76 -15.40
C MET A 184 -16.61 2.57 -15.49
N GLU A 185 -17.35 3.52 -16.05
CA GLU A 185 -18.80 3.36 -16.27
C GLU A 185 -19.10 2.32 -17.37
N LEU A 186 -18.19 2.16 -18.36
CA LEU A 186 -18.40 1.24 -19.49
C LEU A 186 -18.60 -0.23 -19.06
N PRO A 187 -17.70 -0.84 -18.24
CA PRO A 187 -17.87 -2.23 -17.81
C PRO A 187 -18.82 -2.41 -16.61
N ARG A 188 -19.34 -1.34 -16.01
CA ARG A 188 -20.06 -1.36 -14.74
C ARG A 188 -21.20 -2.36 -14.68
N ARG A 189 -22.03 -2.41 -15.72
CA ARG A 189 -23.21 -3.32 -15.73
C ARG A 189 -22.79 -4.79 -15.64
N ALA A 190 -21.69 -5.14 -16.28
CA ALA A 190 -21.18 -6.52 -16.27
C ALA A 190 -20.41 -6.85 -14.98
N TRP A 191 -19.60 -5.93 -14.49
CA TRP A 191 -18.72 -6.18 -13.34
C TRP A 191 -19.41 -5.98 -11.98
N ASP A 192 -20.51 -5.24 -11.90
CA ASP A 192 -21.33 -5.03 -10.70
C ASP A 192 -22.63 -5.88 -10.74
N ALA A 193 -22.66 -6.96 -11.50
CA ALA A 193 -23.85 -7.81 -11.62
C ALA A 193 -24.19 -8.57 -10.31
N ASP A 194 -23.19 -8.75 -9.44
CA ASP A 194 -23.31 -9.46 -8.15
C ASP A 194 -23.70 -8.56 -6.97
N LYS A 195 -23.98 -7.26 -7.21
CA LYS A 195 -24.43 -6.33 -6.16
C LYS A 195 -25.78 -6.74 -5.56
N ASP A 196 -25.91 -6.59 -4.24
CA ASP A 196 -27.16 -6.83 -3.52
C ASP A 196 -27.68 -5.54 -2.84
N PRO A 197 -28.69 -4.87 -3.40
CA PRO A 197 -29.28 -3.65 -2.84
C PRO A 197 -29.89 -3.82 -1.44
N ARG A 198 -30.16 -5.07 -1.00
CA ARG A 198 -30.74 -5.36 0.32
C ARG A 198 -29.73 -5.27 1.45
N VAL A 199 -28.42 -5.34 1.13
CA VAL A 199 -27.36 -5.23 2.12
C VAL A 199 -27.36 -3.83 2.75
N ARG A 200 -27.42 -3.75 4.09
CA ARG A 200 -27.27 -2.48 4.82
C ARG A 200 -25.76 -2.15 4.91
N PRO A 201 -25.29 -1.04 4.30
CA PRO A 201 -23.87 -0.72 4.26
C PRO A 201 -23.30 -0.31 5.62
N TRP A 202 -24.15 0.21 6.52
CA TRP A 202 -23.77 0.82 7.79
C TRP A 202 -24.22 0.00 9.03
N GLY A 203 -24.46 -1.29 8.93
CA GLY A 203 -24.88 -2.13 10.05
C GLY A 203 -23.72 -2.44 11.03
N ARG A 204 -23.69 -3.66 11.59
CA ARG A 204 -22.58 -4.17 12.45
C ARG A 204 -21.23 -4.27 11.73
N THR A 205 -21.03 -3.55 10.67
CA THR A 205 -20.04 -3.75 9.61
C THR A 205 -18.63 -3.44 10.07
N LEU A 206 -18.43 -2.48 10.98
CA LEU A 206 -17.08 -2.12 11.47
C LEU A 206 -16.42 -3.25 12.28
N LEU A 207 -17.19 -3.95 13.09
CA LEU A 207 -16.65 -5.03 13.94
C LEU A 207 -16.72 -6.40 13.27
N GLN A 208 -17.54 -6.55 12.23
CA GLN A 208 -17.75 -7.81 11.55
C GLN A 208 -16.48 -8.41 10.91
N PRO A 209 -15.57 -7.62 10.30
CA PRO A 209 -14.31 -8.15 9.79
C PRO A 209 -13.40 -8.74 10.88
N PHE A 210 -13.46 -8.21 12.12
CA PHE A 210 -12.64 -8.71 13.23
C PHE A 210 -13.03 -10.12 13.69
N VAL A 211 -14.24 -10.59 13.39
CA VAL A 211 -14.64 -11.98 13.63
C VAL A 211 -13.74 -12.95 12.83
N LEU A 212 -13.19 -12.53 11.69
CA LEU A 212 -12.25 -13.32 10.90
C LEU A 212 -10.94 -13.61 11.64
N LEU A 213 -10.56 -12.77 12.61
CA LEU A 213 -9.37 -13.02 13.46
C LEU A 213 -9.52 -14.23 14.39
N ARG A 214 -10.73 -14.79 14.52
CA ARG A 214 -10.94 -16.07 15.20
C ARG A 214 -10.32 -17.26 14.43
N ASP A 215 -10.15 -17.13 13.10
CA ASP A 215 -9.35 -18.08 12.33
C ASP A 215 -7.85 -17.84 12.61
N PRO A 216 -7.13 -18.81 13.21
CA PRO A 216 -5.71 -18.63 13.53
C PRO A 216 -4.83 -18.35 12.31
N ARG A 217 -5.27 -18.74 11.10
CA ARG A 217 -4.54 -18.46 9.84
C ARG A 217 -4.64 -16.98 9.48
N ILE A 218 -5.85 -16.41 9.56
CA ILE A 218 -6.09 -14.99 9.31
C ILE A 218 -5.43 -14.14 10.39
N LEU A 219 -5.48 -14.56 11.66
CA LEU A 219 -4.82 -13.86 12.76
C LEU A 219 -3.30 -13.77 12.54
N ARG A 220 -2.66 -14.90 12.20
CA ARG A 220 -1.20 -14.95 11.92
C ARG A 220 -0.85 -14.08 10.72
N LEU A 221 -1.60 -14.20 9.62
CA LEU A 221 -1.42 -13.37 8.43
C LEU A 221 -1.54 -11.89 8.80
N SER A 222 -2.55 -11.52 9.56
CA SER A 222 -2.82 -10.13 9.97
C SER A 222 -1.72 -9.55 10.85
N ALA A 223 -1.27 -10.31 11.86
CA ALA A 223 -0.16 -9.90 12.71
C ALA A 223 1.15 -9.74 11.92
N SER A 224 1.43 -10.66 11.00
CA SER A 224 2.62 -10.57 10.14
C SER A 224 2.53 -9.39 9.19
N CYS A 225 1.39 -9.17 8.54
CA CYS A 225 1.19 -8.04 7.62
C CYS A 225 1.25 -6.68 8.33
N PHE A 226 0.78 -6.57 9.57
CA PHE A 226 0.94 -5.39 10.41
C PHE A 226 2.43 -5.06 10.60
N ILE A 227 3.24 -6.05 10.98
CA ILE A 227 4.68 -5.89 11.19
C ILE A 227 5.40 -5.60 9.87
N TYR A 228 5.10 -6.33 8.80
CA TYR A 228 5.75 -6.15 7.49
C TYR A 228 5.46 -4.77 6.90
N SER A 229 4.23 -4.29 7.00
CA SER A 229 3.86 -2.95 6.53
C SER A 229 4.59 -1.85 7.32
N GLY A 230 4.66 -1.99 8.63
CA GLY A 230 5.39 -1.07 9.48
C GLY A 230 6.88 -1.05 9.17
N LEU A 231 7.51 -2.23 9.04
CA LEU A 231 8.94 -2.35 8.70
C LEU A 231 9.24 -1.81 7.30
N GLN A 232 8.37 -2.07 6.32
CA GLN A 232 8.48 -1.48 4.98
C GLN A 232 8.53 0.06 5.05
N LEU A 233 7.65 0.67 5.84
CA LEU A 233 7.63 2.13 5.99
C LEU A 233 8.81 2.66 6.83
N CYS A 234 9.37 1.86 7.75
CA CYS A 234 10.62 2.21 8.43
C CYS A 234 11.79 2.32 7.42
N PHE A 235 11.91 1.38 6.48
CA PHE A 235 12.91 1.51 5.41
C PHE A 235 12.70 2.78 4.59
N VAL A 236 11.45 3.08 4.21
CA VAL A 236 11.14 4.29 3.41
C VAL A 236 11.44 5.57 4.18
N ALA A 237 11.07 5.64 5.45
CA ALA A 237 11.19 6.85 6.26
C ALA A 237 12.62 7.10 6.78
N PHE A 238 13.34 6.04 7.15
CA PHE A 238 14.59 6.18 7.91
C PHE A 238 15.85 5.80 7.14
N MET A 239 15.75 5.09 6.00
CA MET A 239 16.94 4.72 5.21
C MET A 239 17.74 5.94 4.79
N THR A 240 17.11 6.96 4.22
CA THR A 240 17.79 8.18 3.79
C THR A 240 18.44 8.91 4.97
N VAL A 241 17.72 9.03 6.10
CA VAL A 241 18.24 9.67 7.31
C VAL A 241 19.44 8.91 7.86
N HIS A 242 19.35 7.58 7.97
CA HIS A 242 20.43 6.72 8.44
C HIS A 242 21.67 6.84 7.54
N LEU A 243 21.50 6.81 6.21
CA LEU A 243 22.59 6.92 5.25
C LEU A 243 23.26 8.31 5.29
N THR A 244 22.52 9.37 5.55
CA THR A 244 23.09 10.72 5.64
C THR A 244 23.76 10.98 6.99
N THR A 245 23.12 10.58 8.09
CA THR A 245 23.60 10.93 9.45
C THR A 245 24.67 9.98 9.97
N VAL A 246 24.62 8.69 9.61
CA VAL A 246 25.53 7.66 10.14
C VAL A 246 26.59 7.26 9.12
N VAL A 247 26.19 7.02 7.86
CA VAL A 247 27.12 6.58 6.80
C VAL A 247 27.89 7.76 6.19
N GLY A 248 27.32 8.97 6.26
CA GLY A 248 27.94 10.19 5.73
C GLY A 248 27.71 10.38 4.22
N PHE A 249 26.70 9.74 3.63
CA PHE A 249 26.34 10.00 2.23
C PHE A 249 25.70 11.39 2.11
N ASP A 250 25.95 12.06 0.98
CA ASP A 250 25.16 13.23 0.63
C ASP A 250 23.68 12.85 0.37
N LEU A 251 22.81 13.85 0.44
CA LEU A 251 21.36 13.64 0.31
C LEU A 251 20.95 13.02 -1.05
N VAL A 252 21.67 13.38 -2.13
CA VAL A 252 21.38 12.87 -3.48
C VAL A 252 21.67 11.38 -3.53
N ARG A 253 22.84 10.98 -3.03
CA ARG A 253 23.25 9.57 -3.00
C ARG A 253 22.37 8.74 -2.10
N ALA A 254 22.00 9.25 -0.92
CA ALA A 254 21.04 8.58 -0.03
C ALA A 254 19.66 8.44 -0.67
N GLY A 255 19.18 9.44 -1.39
CA GLY A 255 17.94 9.39 -2.17
C GLY A 255 17.98 8.36 -3.30
N GLN A 256 19.14 8.22 -3.98
CA GLN A 256 19.33 7.17 -5.00
C GLN A 256 19.20 5.75 -4.40
N MET A 257 19.72 5.53 -3.19
CA MET A 257 19.58 4.23 -2.49
C MET A 257 18.11 3.92 -2.18
N LEU A 258 17.35 4.91 -1.73
CA LEU A 258 15.91 4.76 -1.54
C LEU A 258 15.16 4.49 -2.86
N ALA A 259 15.56 5.13 -3.95
CA ALA A 259 14.99 4.86 -5.27
C ALA A 259 15.26 3.41 -5.73
N ILE A 260 16.48 2.91 -5.52
CA ILE A 260 16.85 1.51 -5.80
C ILE A 260 15.96 0.56 -4.99
N TYR A 261 15.76 0.80 -3.69
CA TYR A 261 14.85 0.05 -2.84
C TYR A 261 13.42 0.01 -3.41
N GLN A 262 12.88 1.15 -3.81
CA GLN A 262 11.51 1.26 -4.34
C GLN A 262 11.35 0.56 -5.68
N ILE A 263 12.32 0.69 -6.58
CA ILE A 263 12.34 0.01 -7.89
C ILE A 263 12.40 -1.51 -7.69
N ALA A 264 13.32 -1.98 -6.83
CA ALA A 264 13.46 -3.39 -6.52
C ALA A 264 12.16 -3.98 -5.94
N GLY A 265 11.50 -3.26 -5.03
CA GLY A 265 10.20 -3.63 -4.49
C GLY A 265 9.11 -3.73 -5.55
N SER A 266 9.10 -2.81 -6.50
CA SER A 266 8.12 -2.79 -7.59
C SER A 266 8.30 -3.96 -8.55
N VAL A 267 9.53 -4.19 -8.99
CA VAL A 267 9.88 -5.25 -9.95
C VAL A 267 9.73 -6.64 -9.32
N SER A 268 10.03 -6.79 -8.04
CA SER A 268 9.94 -8.10 -7.38
C SER A 268 8.51 -8.58 -7.12
N ARG A 269 7.51 -7.69 -7.07
CA ARG A 269 6.11 -8.07 -6.80
C ARG A 269 5.56 -9.14 -7.73
N PRO A 270 5.61 -8.98 -9.08
CA PRO A 270 5.12 -10.03 -9.97
C PRO A 270 5.95 -11.32 -9.89
N ILE A 271 7.25 -11.21 -9.63
CA ILE A 271 8.14 -12.38 -9.46
C ILE A 271 7.70 -13.20 -8.24
N TRP A 272 7.45 -12.55 -7.10
CA TRP A 272 6.95 -13.21 -5.90
C TRP A 272 5.54 -13.80 -6.07
N GLY A 273 4.66 -13.10 -6.80
CA GLY A 273 3.35 -13.63 -7.15
C GLY A 273 3.45 -14.92 -7.98
N TRP A 274 4.34 -14.93 -9.00
CA TRP A 274 4.60 -16.10 -9.80
C TRP A 274 5.23 -17.26 -8.99
N ILE A 275 6.19 -16.95 -8.10
CA ILE A 275 6.77 -17.95 -7.18
C ILE A 275 5.69 -18.55 -6.27
N ALA A 276 4.77 -17.74 -5.75
CA ALA A 276 3.67 -18.20 -4.91
C ALA A 276 2.64 -19.04 -5.65
N ASP A 277 2.49 -18.85 -6.98
CA ASP A 277 1.60 -19.67 -7.80
C ASP A 277 2.25 -21.01 -8.22
N ARG A 278 3.60 -21.05 -8.35
CA ARG A 278 4.30 -22.17 -9.02
C ARG A 278 5.09 -23.07 -8.06
N TYR A 279 5.75 -22.47 -7.06
CA TYR A 279 6.77 -23.19 -6.26
C TYR A 279 6.46 -23.21 -4.77
N LEU A 280 5.92 -22.15 -4.23
CA LEU A 280 5.67 -21.99 -2.79
C LEU A 280 4.19 -21.77 -2.52
N THR A 281 3.75 -22.11 -1.32
CA THR A 281 2.44 -21.64 -0.87
C THR A 281 2.53 -20.15 -0.50
N PRO A 282 1.43 -19.37 -0.58
CA PRO A 282 1.44 -17.96 -0.18
C PRO A 282 2.00 -17.74 1.24
N SER A 283 1.64 -18.60 2.20
CA SER A 283 2.16 -18.53 3.57
C SER A 283 3.67 -18.73 3.65
N HIS A 284 4.25 -19.69 2.90
CA HIS A 284 5.71 -19.88 2.85
C HIS A 284 6.40 -18.71 2.14
N THR A 285 5.81 -18.18 1.08
CA THR A 285 6.34 -16.99 0.40
C THR A 285 6.39 -15.80 1.37
N LEU A 286 5.34 -15.59 2.18
CA LEU A 286 5.32 -14.56 3.22
C LEU A 286 6.33 -14.82 4.34
N ALA A 287 6.59 -16.09 4.69
CA ALA A 287 7.66 -16.44 5.63
C ALA A 287 9.04 -16.07 5.08
N VAL A 288 9.30 -16.34 3.80
CA VAL A 288 10.54 -15.93 3.12
C VAL A 288 10.69 -14.42 3.10
N HIS A 289 9.60 -13.67 2.84
CA HIS A 289 9.62 -12.22 2.94
C HIS A 289 9.99 -11.74 4.34
N GLY A 290 9.39 -12.29 5.39
CA GLY A 290 9.68 -11.91 6.76
C GLY A 290 11.13 -12.21 7.17
N ALA A 291 11.67 -13.37 6.79
CA ALA A 291 13.07 -13.73 7.01
C ALA A 291 14.01 -12.78 6.24
N GLY A 292 13.67 -12.48 4.98
CA GLY A 292 14.41 -11.52 4.16
C GLY A 292 14.37 -10.09 4.72
N MET A 293 13.21 -9.63 5.22
CA MET A 293 13.08 -8.34 5.90
C MET A 293 13.94 -8.29 7.17
N ALA A 294 13.95 -9.37 7.96
CA ALA A 294 14.78 -9.46 9.16
C ALA A 294 16.27 -9.35 8.81
N ALA A 295 16.72 -10.10 7.81
CA ALA A 295 18.09 -10.03 7.33
C ALA A 295 18.45 -8.63 6.78
N ALA A 296 17.56 -8.05 5.97
CA ALA A 296 17.73 -6.69 5.44
C ALA A 296 17.81 -5.63 6.55
N ALA A 297 16.99 -5.76 7.60
CA ALA A 297 17.03 -4.85 8.74
C ALA A 297 18.36 -4.94 9.49
N VAL A 298 18.82 -6.16 9.81
CA VAL A 298 20.15 -6.36 10.44
C VAL A 298 21.26 -5.78 9.57
N MET A 299 21.28 -6.11 8.27
CA MET A 299 22.33 -5.60 7.34
C MET A 299 22.29 -4.08 7.22
N THR A 300 21.10 -3.45 7.21
CA THR A 300 20.98 -1.98 7.20
C THR A 300 21.47 -1.37 8.49
N GLY A 301 21.20 -1.98 9.64
CA GLY A 301 21.69 -1.52 10.94
C GLY A 301 23.21 -1.58 11.08
N GLN A 302 23.91 -2.45 10.34
CA GLN A 302 25.37 -2.57 10.35
C GLN A 302 26.09 -1.49 9.53
N PHE A 303 25.37 -0.64 8.80
CA PHE A 303 26.02 0.45 8.06
C PHE A 303 26.58 1.51 9.01
N GLY A 304 27.83 1.86 8.79
CA GLY A 304 28.55 2.88 9.55
C GLY A 304 29.44 3.75 8.63
N PRO A 305 30.25 4.65 9.22
CA PRO A 305 31.19 5.46 8.47
C PRO A 305 32.13 4.58 7.63
N GLY A 306 32.24 4.87 6.33
CA GLY A 306 33.06 4.08 5.40
C GLY A 306 32.38 2.87 4.78
N SER A 307 31.10 2.62 5.03
CA SER A 307 30.34 1.58 4.31
C SER A 307 30.40 1.80 2.81
N SER A 308 30.74 0.72 2.05
CA SER A 308 30.88 0.82 0.61
C SER A 308 29.51 1.07 -0.08
N ALA A 309 29.51 1.93 -1.10
CA ALA A 309 28.29 2.18 -1.87
C ALA A 309 27.71 0.89 -2.50
N VAL A 310 28.57 -0.01 -2.94
CA VAL A 310 28.15 -1.29 -3.54
C VAL A 310 27.42 -2.14 -2.49
N GLY A 311 27.92 -2.19 -1.25
CA GLY A 311 27.25 -2.89 -0.15
C GLY A 311 25.89 -2.29 0.17
N VAL A 312 25.77 -0.95 0.22
CA VAL A 312 24.50 -0.26 0.44
C VAL A 312 23.51 -0.52 -0.69
N ILE A 313 23.96 -0.49 -1.96
CA ILE A 313 23.12 -0.84 -3.13
C ILE A 313 22.61 -2.27 -3.01
N ALA A 314 23.48 -3.24 -2.71
CA ALA A 314 23.09 -4.65 -2.58
C ALA A 314 22.03 -4.85 -1.50
N VAL A 315 22.19 -4.21 -0.34
CA VAL A 315 21.22 -4.29 0.76
C VAL A 315 19.93 -3.54 0.41
N ALA A 316 19.99 -2.39 -0.25
CA ALA A 316 18.81 -1.65 -0.70
C ALA A 316 17.99 -2.47 -1.72
N LEU A 317 18.65 -3.13 -2.68
CA LEU A 317 17.99 -4.07 -3.61
C LEU A 317 17.33 -5.23 -2.86
N PHE A 318 18.06 -5.88 -1.96
CA PHE A 318 17.56 -7.00 -1.17
C PHE A 318 16.38 -6.61 -0.26
N ALA A 319 16.51 -5.48 0.45
CA ALA A 319 15.43 -4.92 1.27
C ALA A 319 14.21 -4.58 0.42
N GLY A 320 14.39 -3.98 -0.75
CA GLY A 320 13.31 -3.68 -1.69
C GLY A 320 12.59 -4.95 -2.15
N CYS A 321 13.34 -5.96 -2.58
CA CYS A 321 12.76 -7.22 -3.03
C CYS A 321 11.97 -7.95 -1.94
N THR A 322 12.37 -7.84 -0.68
CA THR A 322 11.71 -8.50 0.46
C THR A 322 10.63 -7.62 1.08
N ALA A 323 10.95 -6.42 1.56
CA ALA A 323 9.99 -5.54 2.23
C ALA A 323 9.01 -4.87 1.25
N GLY A 324 9.41 -4.60 0.00
CA GLY A 324 8.53 -4.03 -1.01
C GLY A 324 7.65 -5.04 -1.73
N GLY A 325 8.01 -6.33 -1.72
CA GLY A 325 7.43 -7.36 -2.59
C GLY A 325 6.18 -8.09 -2.05
N TYR A 326 5.97 -8.14 -0.74
CA TYR A 326 5.02 -9.06 -0.09
C TYR A 326 3.54 -8.77 -0.29
N THR A 327 3.17 -7.50 -0.55
CA THR A 327 1.77 -7.03 -0.45
C THR A 327 0.80 -7.74 -1.39
N GLY A 328 1.22 -8.09 -2.61
CA GLY A 328 0.38 -8.79 -3.57
C GLY A 328 0.02 -10.21 -3.10
N VAL A 329 1.01 -10.95 -2.64
CA VAL A 329 0.83 -12.30 -2.09
C VAL A 329 -0.02 -12.25 -0.81
N ALA A 330 0.17 -11.23 0.03
CA ALA A 330 -0.63 -11.04 1.23
C ALA A 330 -2.12 -10.83 0.90
N TYR A 331 -2.45 -9.96 -0.08
CA TYR A 331 -3.84 -9.76 -0.50
C TYR A 331 -4.45 -11.01 -1.15
N ALA A 332 -3.66 -11.76 -1.92
CA ALA A 332 -4.09 -13.04 -2.46
C ALA A 332 -4.43 -14.05 -1.35
N GLU A 333 -3.59 -14.14 -0.31
CA GLU A 333 -3.83 -15.02 0.83
C GLU A 333 -5.04 -14.58 1.65
N TYR A 334 -5.25 -13.28 1.91
CA TYR A 334 -6.47 -12.77 2.54
C TYR A 334 -7.73 -13.13 1.74
N ALA A 335 -7.68 -12.96 0.42
CA ALA A 335 -8.81 -13.29 -0.45
C ALA A 335 -9.11 -14.80 -0.44
N SER A 336 -8.06 -15.63 -0.45
CA SER A 336 -8.17 -17.09 -0.41
C SER A 336 -8.74 -17.58 0.93
N LEU A 337 -8.19 -17.14 2.06
CA LEU A 337 -8.65 -17.51 3.39
C LEU A 337 -10.05 -16.96 3.70
N GLY A 338 -10.37 -15.79 3.18
CA GLY A 338 -11.68 -15.17 3.33
C GLY A 338 -12.83 -15.90 2.62
N GLY A 339 -12.54 -16.67 1.58
CA GLY A 339 -13.54 -17.41 0.80
C GLY A 339 -14.70 -16.52 0.36
N ASN A 340 -15.93 -16.82 0.80
CA ASN A 340 -17.10 -16.00 0.50
C ASN A 340 -17.08 -14.61 1.17
N ARG A 341 -16.19 -14.40 2.15
CA ARG A 341 -15.96 -13.14 2.86
C ARG A 341 -14.65 -12.47 2.42
N ARG A 342 -14.15 -12.76 1.21
CA ARG A 342 -12.88 -12.27 0.70
C ARG A 342 -12.72 -10.74 0.75
N THR A 343 -13.78 -10.00 0.46
CA THR A 343 -13.77 -8.53 0.52
C THR A 343 -13.63 -8.02 1.95
N GLU A 344 -14.26 -8.69 2.92
CA GLU A 344 -14.09 -8.37 4.34
C GLU A 344 -12.68 -8.71 4.82
N ALA A 345 -12.13 -9.85 4.40
CA ALA A 345 -10.77 -10.27 4.76
C ALA A 345 -9.72 -9.31 4.19
N THR A 346 -9.86 -8.88 2.94
CA THR A 346 -8.94 -7.90 2.34
C THR A 346 -9.11 -6.50 2.93
N GLY A 347 -10.33 -6.10 3.31
CA GLY A 347 -10.57 -4.86 4.06
C GLY A 347 -9.90 -4.86 5.44
N LEU A 348 -10.03 -5.96 6.19
CA LEU A 348 -9.34 -6.17 7.46
C LEU A 348 -7.82 -6.12 7.26
N GLY A 349 -7.29 -6.82 6.26
CA GLY A 349 -5.87 -6.82 5.92
C GLY A 349 -5.35 -5.42 5.61
N THR A 350 -6.09 -4.64 4.81
CA THR A 350 -5.75 -3.25 4.51
C THR A 350 -5.71 -2.39 5.77
N ALA A 351 -6.74 -2.51 6.63
CA ALA A 351 -6.81 -1.75 7.88
C ALA A 351 -5.62 -2.05 8.80
N LEU A 352 -5.24 -3.33 8.94
CA LEU A 352 -4.13 -3.73 9.79
C LEU A 352 -2.77 -3.38 9.19
N MET A 353 -2.60 -3.43 7.87
CA MET A 353 -1.40 -2.91 7.20
C MET A 353 -1.26 -1.39 7.40
N PHE A 354 -2.35 -0.62 7.24
CA PHE A 354 -2.32 0.83 7.49
C PHE A 354 -2.02 1.14 8.95
N LEU A 355 -2.58 0.37 9.88
CA LEU A 355 -2.29 0.51 11.31
C LEU A 355 -0.81 0.22 11.63
N GLY A 356 -0.23 -0.82 11.02
CA GLY A 356 1.20 -1.13 11.12
C GLY A 356 2.07 0.01 10.60
N GLY A 357 1.73 0.53 9.41
CA GLY A 357 2.40 1.68 8.81
C GLY A 357 2.24 2.98 9.59
N LEU A 358 1.15 3.13 10.34
CA LEU A 358 0.90 4.31 11.18
C LEU A 358 1.66 4.25 12.52
N LEU A 359 1.75 3.06 13.14
CA LEU A 359 2.28 2.92 14.50
C LEU A 359 3.76 2.55 14.56
N ILE A 360 4.24 1.69 13.66
CA ILE A 360 5.61 1.15 13.77
C ILE A 360 6.69 2.20 13.44
N PRO A 361 6.58 3.06 12.41
CA PRO A 361 7.61 4.06 12.14
C PRO A 361 7.83 5.07 13.28
N PRO A 362 6.79 5.63 13.92
CA PRO A 362 6.99 6.45 15.13
C PRO A 362 7.65 5.69 16.29
N LEU A 363 7.27 4.41 16.51
CA LEU A 363 7.90 3.57 17.52
C LEU A 363 9.36 3.28 17.20
N PHE A 364 9.69 3.05 15.93
CA PHE A 364 11.07 2.92 15.47
C PHE A 364 11.87 4.20 15.74
N GLY A 365 11.34 5.37 15.36
CA GLY A 365 11.97 6.66 15.63
C GLY A 365 12.20 6.89 17.13
N ALA A 366 11.20 6.59 17.96
CA ALA A 366 11.35 6.66 19.42
C ALA A 366 12.41 5.68 19.95
N SER A 367 12.51 4.47 19.38
CA SER A 367 13.53 3.50 19.76
C SER A 367 14.95 3.96 19.40
N VAL A 368 15.12 4.61 18.24
CA VAL A 368 16.41 5.24 17.86
C VAL A 368 16.82 6.31 18.88
N LEU A 369 15.88 7.17 19.29
CA LEU A 369 16.16 8.20 20.29
C LEU A 369 16.49 7.61 21.67
N TRP A 370 15.80 6.55 22.08
CA TRP A 370 16.02 5.92 23.38
C TRP A 370 17.28 5.07 23.43
N MET A 371 17.59 4.32 22.36
CA MET A 371 18.77 3.45 22.29
C MET A 371 20.02 4.19 21.83
N GLY A 372 19.88 5.40 21.26
CA GLY A 372 20.98 6.21 20.74
C GLY A 372 21.57 5.74 19.41
N GLU A 373 21.11 4.61 18.86
CA GLU A 373 21.70 3.95 17.68
C GLU A 373 20.62 3.39 16.74
N TYR A 374 20.79 3.61 15.45
CA TYR A 374 19.93 2.99 14.41
C TYR A 374 20.07 1.47 14.37
N ALA A 375 21.30 0.95 14.61
CA ALA A 375 21.58 -0.48 14.59
C ALA A 375 20.63 -1.27 15.47
N ARG A 376 20.52 -0.90 16.75
CA ARG A 376 19.64 -1.57 17.71
C ARG A 376 18.15 -1.47 17.36
N ALA A 377 17.74 -0.33 16.82
CA ALA A 377 16.36 -0.16 16.37
C ALA A 377 16.03 -1.10 15.19
N TYR A 378 16.93 -1.24 14.22
CA TYR A 378 16.80 -2.19 13.13
C TYR A 378 16.87 -3.64 13.62
N GLU A 379 17.71 -4.00 14.58
CA GLU A 379 17.76 -5.32 15.19
C GLU A 379 16.45 -5.68 15.90
N ALA A 380 15.86 -4.74 16.64
CA ALA A 380 14.56 -4.95 17.28
C ALA A 380 13.45 -5.23 16.22
N MET A 381 13.45 -4.48 15.10
CA MET A 381 12.53 -4.74 13.99
C MET A 381 12.82 -6.07 13.29
N ALA A 382 14.09 -6.47 13.18
CA ALA A 382 14.47 -7.76 12.63
C ALA A 382 13.92 -8.92 13.45
N VAL A 383 13.95 -8.83 14.78
CA VAL A 383 13.36 -9.84 15.65
C VAL A 383 11.85 -9.98 15.40
N LEU A 384 11.12 -8.88 15.31
CA LEU A 384 9.68 -8.89 15.02
C LEU A 384 9.38 -9.53 13.66
N ALA A 385 10.15 -9.16 12.61
CA ALA A 385 10.00 -9.73 11.28
C ALA A 385 10.33 -11.23 11.28
N PHE A 386 11.37 -11.65 11.98
CA PHE A 386 11.77 -13.06 12.07
C PHE A 386 10.74 -13.91 12.81
N VAL A 387 10.22 -13.42 13.95
CA VAL A 387 9.12 -14.09 14.68
C VAL A 387 7.90 -14.25 13.79
N SER A 388 7.56 -13.22 13.02
CA SER A 388 6.47 -13.28 12.04
C SER A 388 6.76 -14.31 10.94
N ALA A 389 7.99 -14.37 10.43
CA ALA A 389 8.40 -15.35 9.43
C ALA A 389 8.25 -16.79 9.95
N VAL A 390 8.72 -17.06 11.15
CA VAL A 390 8.57 -18.37 11.82
C VAL A 390 7.09 -18.71 12.00
N SER A 391 6.27 -17.74 12.46
CA SER A 391 4.82 -17.92 12.62
C SER A 391 4.13 -18.29 11.31
N MET A 392 4.51 -17.66 10.18
CA MET A 392 3.95 -17.94 8.86
C MET A 392 4.43 -19.27 8.27
N GLY A 393 5.69 -19.65 8.52
CA GLY A 393 6.28 -20.91 8.08
C GLY A 393 5.82 -22.12 8.89
N TRP A 394 5.32 -21.91 10.11
CA TRP A 394 4.95 -22.99 11.01
C TRP A 394 3.67 -23.69 10.54
N ARG A 395 3.83 -24.87 9.96
CA ARG A 395 2.70 -25.79 9.72
C ARG A 395 2.30 -26.40 11.05
N ARG A 396 1.13 -26.04 11.61
CA ARG A 396 0.50 -26.97 12.54
C ARG A 396 0.17 -28.24 11.76
N ALA A 397 0.76 -29.36 12.19
CA ALA A 397 0.32 -30.66 11.72
C ALA A 397 -1.22 -30.71 11.81
N ARG A 398 -1.87 -31.10 10.71
CA ARG A 398 -3.31 -31.38 10.74
C ARG A 398 -3.49 -32.56 11.69
N PHE A 399 -4.09 -32.31 12.84
CA PHE A 399 -4.78 -33.37 13.60
C PHE A 399 -6.19 -33.49 13.06
#